data_79a778c96b3dab0f6bf6e2f2ae01f128
#
_entry.id   79a778c96b3dab0f6bf6e2f2ae01f128
#
_cell.length_a   1.000
_cell.length_b   1.000
_cell.length_c   1.000
_cell.angle_alpha   90.00
_cell.angle_beta   90.00
_cell.angle_gamma   90.00
#
_symmetry.space_group_name_H-M   'P 1'
#
loop_
_entity.id
_entity.type
_entity.pdbx_description
1 polymer ?
#
loop_
_entity_poly.entity_id
_entity_poly.type
_entity_poly.pdbx_seq_one_letter_code
_entity_poly.pdbx_strand_id
1 'polypeptide(L)'
;MYIMPNSRFPFVSVCTPTFNRRPFFPAMIECFKHQDYPKDRIEWIIIDDGTDKIEDLILDIPQVKYFKYDKQMLIGKKRNITNEKASGDIIVNMDDDDYYCPTRISHAVRMLQMNPEALCAGGSKQLIYFKHINELYQVGPYNDNHGTAGTFAYRK
;
A
#
# COMPACT_ATOMS: atom_id res chain seq x y z
N MET A 1 16.74 -20.70 23.72
CA MET A 1 15.99 -19.47 23.99
C MET A 1 16.36 -18.48 22.88
N TYR A 2 15.62 -18.48 21.80
CA TYR A 2 15.82 -17.52 20.70
C TYR A 2 15.26 -16.18 21.17
N ILE A 3 16.14 -15.25 21.46
CA ILE A 3 15.76 -13.84 21.64
C ILE A 3 15.44 -13.31 20.24
N MET A 4 14.16 -13.20 19.92
CA MET A 4 13.73 -12.46 18.73
C MET A 4 14.24 -11.02 18.89
N PRO A 5 15.07 -10.51 17.97
CA PRO A 5 15.45 -9.12 18.06
C PRO A 5 14.20 -8.26 17.85
N ASN A 6 14.15 -7.14 18.49
CA ASN A 6 13.18 -6.04 18.65
C ASN A 6 12.24 -5.71 17.45
N SER A 7 11.71 -6.69 16.74
CA SER A 7 11.01 -6.55 15.48
C SER A 7 9.59 -7.12 15.45
N ARG A 8 8.86 -7.00 16.56
CA ARG A 8 7.42 -7.31 16.51
C ARG A 8 6.72 -6.45 15.45
N PHE A 9 7.26 -5.24 15.22
CA PHE A 9 6.76 -4.28 14.23
C PHE A 9 7.94 -3.75 13.38
N PRO A 10 8.34 -4.42 12.27
CA PRO A 10 9.31 -3.87 11.34
C PRO A 10 8.86 -2.51 10.79
N PHE A 11 9.78 -1.70 10.31
CA PHE A 11 9.41 -0.44 9.67
C PHE A 11 8.82 -0.71 8.28
N VAL A 12 7.67 -0.12 7.99
CA VAL A 12 6.90 -0.39 6.76
C VAL A 12 6.78 0.87 5.92
N SER A 13 7.06 0.75 4.62
CA SER A 13 6.74 1.77 3.63
C SER A 13 5.46 1.39 2.89
N VAL A 14 4.40 2.17 3.10
CA VAL A 14 3.20 2.12 2.26
C VAL A 14 3.48 2.88 0.97
N CYS A 15 3.21 2.31 -0.19
CA CYS A 15 3.55 2.86 -1.49
C CYS A 15 2.31 3.08 -2.35
N THR A 16 2.07 4.33 -2.74
CA THR A 16 0.93 4.75 -3.54
C THR A 16 1.38 5.56 -4.77
N PRO A 17 1.38 4.98 -5.97
CA PRO A 17 1.50 5.74 -7.20
C PRO A 17 0.15 6.38 -7.54
N THR A 18 0.13 7.66 -7.91
CA THR A 18 -1.11 8.37 -8.26
C THR A 18 -0.97 9.23 -9.52
N PHE A 19 -2.09 9.48 -10.21
CA PHE A 19 -2.19 10.37 -11.38
C PHE A 19 -3.62 10.89 -11.52
N ASN A 20 -3.86 12.17 -11.20
CA ASN A 20 -5.18 12.82 -11.30
C ASN A 20 -6.30 12.05 -10.58
N ARG A 21 -6.03 11.58 -9.35
CA ARG A 21 -6.94 10.77 -8.53
C ARG A 21 -7.45 11.49 -7.28
N ARG A 22 -7.41 12.84 -7.28
CA ARG A 22 -7.89 13.66 -6.16
C ARG A 22 -9.23 13.21 -5.56
N PRO A 23 -10.28 12.87 -6.33
CA PRO A 23 -11.57 12.45 -5.77
C PRO A 23 -11.52 11.17 -4.91
N PHE A 24 -10.50 10.33 -5.06
CA PHE A 24 -10.34 9.08 -4.31
C PHE A 24 -9.53 9.26 -3.03
N PHE A 25 -8.70 10.31 -2.96
CA PHE A 25 -7.78 10.52 -1.85
C PHE A 25 -8.44 10.68 -0.47
N PRO A 26 -9.62 11.30 -0.30
CA PRO A 26 -10.28 11.32 1.01
C PRO A 26 -10.51 9.90 1.57
N ALA A 27 -10.99 8.97 0.74
CA ALA A 27 -11.18 7.58 1.16
C ALA A 27 -9.85 6.86 1.43
N MET A 28 -8.84 7.09 0.58
CA MET A 28 -7.49 6.52 0.76
C MET A 28 -6.81 7.01 2.05
N ILE A 29 -6.95 8.28 2.37
CA ILE A 29 -6.46 8.87 3.63
C ILE A 29 -7.11 8.20 4.83
N GLU A 30 -8.42 7.98 4.79
CA GLU A 30 -9.13 7.26 5.85
C GLU A 30 -8.66 5.80 5.96
N CYS A 31 -8.47 5.10 4.84
CA CYS A 31 -7.89 3.75 4.85
C CYS A 31 -6.50 3.74 5.51
N PHE A 32 -5.64 4.72 5.24
CA PHE A 32 -4.31 4.83 5.84
C PHE A 32 -4.38 5.17 7.33
N LYS A 33 -5.20 6.14 7.72
CA LYS A 33 -5.36 6.55 9.13
C LYS A 33 -5.90 5.43 10.01
N HIS A 34 -6.80 4.59 9.49
CA HIS A 34 -7.42 3.48 10.20
C HIS A 34 -6.58 2.19 10.24
N GLN A 35 -5.38 2.17 9.66
CA GLN A 35 -4.50 1.00 9.81
C GLN A 35 -4.15 0.76 11.27
N ASP A 36 -4.23 -0.50 11.71
CA ASP A 36 -3.96 -0.96 13.08
C ASP A 36 -2.46 -1.12 13.41
N TYR A 37 -1.61 -0.65 12.52
CA TYR A 37 -0.15 -0.70 12.67
C TYR A 37 0.38 0.54 13.39
N PRO A 38 1.44 0.43 14.24
CA PRO A 38 2.00 1.57 14.98
C PRO A 38 2.41 2.71 14.04
N LYS A 39 1.93 3.93 14.32
CA LYS A 39 2.13 5.09 13.44
C LYS A 39 3.58 5.58 13.37
N ASP A 40 4.39 5.29 14.39
CA ASP A 40 5.83 5.53 14.44
C ASP A 40 6.66 4.48 13.68
N ARG A 41 6.00 3.43 13.18
CA ARG A 41 6.61 2.31 12.45
C ARG A 41 6.17 2.23 10.99
N ILE A 42 5.51 3.26 10.48
CA ILE A 42 5.09 3.37 9.08
C ILE A 42 5.49 4.71 8.47
N GLU A 43 5.76 4.70 7.18
CA GLU A 43 5.80 5.86 6.31
C GLU A 43 4.88 5.64 5.11
N TRP A 44 4.42 6.72 4.49
CA TRP A 44 3.59 6.67 3.31
C TRP A 44 4.25 7.41 2.15
N ILE A 45 4.76 6.65 1.18
CA ILE A 45 5.42 7.17 -0.03
C ILE A 45 4.38 7.38 -1.11
N ILE A 46 4.19 8.61 -1.54
CA ILE A 46 3.26 8.97 -2.61
C ILE A 46 4.04 9.53 -3.79
N ILE A 47 3.89 8.93 -4.97
CA ILE A 47 4.47 9.42 -6.24
C ILE A 47 3.34 9.96 -7.10
N ASP A 48 3.29 11.28 -7.26
CA ASP A 48 2.24 11.99 -7.98
C ASP A 48 2.80 12.66 -9.25
N ASP A 49 2.43 12.14 -10.39
CA ASP A 49 2.76 12.68 -11.72
C ASP A 49 1.54 13.28 -12.45
N GLY A 50 0.43 13.47 -11.72
CA GLY A 50 -0.77 14.14 -12.21
C GLY A 50 -0.61 15.66 -12.38
N THR A 51 -1.55 16.29 -13.06
CA THR A 51 -1.65 17.75 -13.17
C THR A 51 -2.43 18.35 -12.00
N ASP A 52 -3.40 17.62 -11.46
CA ASP A 52 -4.15 17.97 -10.25
C ASP A 52 -3.49 17.31 -9.02
N LYS A 53 -2.52 18.02 -8.44
CA LYS A 53 -1.72 17.56 -7.31
C LYS A 53 -2.56 17.49 -6.03
N ILE A 54 -2.24 16.49 -5.17
CA ILE A 54 -3.01 16.21 -3.94
C ILE A 54 -2.30 16.68 -2.66
N GLU A 55 -1.27 17.49 -2.77
CA GLU A 55 -0.42 17.93 -1.66
C GLU A 55 -1.23 18.54 -0.50
N ASP A 56 -2.21 19.38 -0.83
CA ASP A 56 -3.09 20.04 0.15
C ASP A 56 -3.96 19.09 0.97
N LEU A 57 -4.23 17.88 0.47
CA LEU A 57 -5.04 16.87 1.16
C LEU A 57 -4.26 16.10 2.23
N ILE A 58 -2.93 16.15 2.20
CA ILE A 58 -2.05 15.27 3.00
C ILE A 58 -1.12 16.02 3.95
N LEU A 59 -1.24 17.35 4.05
CA LEU A 59 -0.37 18.21 4.87
C LEU A 59 -0.33 17.79 6.34
N ASP A 60 -1.45 17.33 6.88
CA ASP A 60 -1.60 17.00 8.30
C ASP A 60 -1.27 15.52 8.63
N ILE A 61 -0.62 14.81 7.71
CA ILE A 61 -0.26 13.40 7.90
C ILE A 61 1.27 13.28 8.01
N PRO A 62 1.83 13.20 9.23
CA PRO A 62 3.29 13.28 9.43
C PRO A 62 4.06 12.10 8.84
N GLN A 63 3.39 10.97 8.56
CA GLN A 63 4.00 9.79 7.95
C GLN A 63 4.20 9.93 6.43
N VAL A 64 3.60 10.95 5.79
CA VAL A 64 3.64 11.09 4.33
C VAL A 64 4.98 11.66 3.86
N LYS A 65 5.54 11.01 2.85
CA LYS A 65 6.63 11.50 2.01
C LYS A 65 6.08 11.65 0.58
N TYR A 66 5.80 12.88 0.19
CA TYR A 66 5.16 13.19 -1.09
C TYR A 66 6.16 13.69 -2.12
N PHE A 67 6.13 13.08 -3.32
CA PHE A 67 7.03 13.40 -4.42
C PHE A 67 6.24 13.76 -5.67
N LYS A 68 6.43 14.99 -6.15
CA LYS A 68 5.78 15.54 -7.35
C LYS A 68 6.66 15.36 -8.57
N TYR A 69 6.04 15.00 -9.69
CA TYR A 69 6.67 14.92 -11.00
C TYR A 69 5.81 15.63 -12.03
N ASP A 70 6.45 16.35 -12.97
CA ASP A 70 5.74 17.15 -13.99
C ASP A 70 5.38 16.33 -15.22
N LYS A 71 6.04 15.20 -15.42
CA LYS A 71 5.82 14.32 -16.57
C LYS A 71 5.19 13.01 -16.14
N GLN A 72 4.10 12.65 -16.80
CA GLN A 72 3.45 11.37 -16.62
C GLN A 72 4.42 10.20 -16.88
N MET A 73 4.36 9.20 -16.04
CA MET A 73 5.19 8.00 -16.08
C MET A 73 4.33 6.74 -16.16
N LEU A 74 4.91 5.67 -16.70
CA LEU A 74 4.32 4.34 -16.60
C LEU A 74 4.24 3.90 -15.14
N ILE A 75 3.20 3.15 -14.80
CA ILE A 75 2.94 2.67 -13.43
C ILE A 75 4.14 1.89 -12.85
N GLY A 76 4.78 1.04 -13.65
CA GLY A 76 5.97 0.29 -13.23
C GLY A 76 7.13 1.21 -12.85
N LYS A 77 7.35 2.31 -13.58
CA LYS A 77 8.37 3.31 -13.22
C LYS A 77 8.04 3.99 -11.89
N LYS A 78 6.77 4.37 -11.66
CA LYS A 78 6.35 4.96 -10.39
C LYS A 78 6.57 3.98 -9.23
N ARG A 79 6.23 2.70 -9.40
CA ARG A 79 6.49 1.66 -8.38
C ARG A 79 7.97 1.47 -8.10
N ASN A 80 8.85 1.53 -9.11
CA ASN A 80 10.29 1.52 -8.89
C ASN A 80 10.76 2.73 -8.07
N ILE A 81 10.26 3.92 -8.39
CA ILE A 81 10.58 5.14 -7.63
C ILE A 81 10.07 5.03 -6.19
N THR A 82 8.85 4.49 -5.94
CA THR A 82 8.40 4.28 -4.55
C THR A 82 9.34 3.35 -3.80
N ASN A 83 9.84 2.29 -4.43
CA ASN A 83 10.81 1.37 -3.84
C ASN A 83 12.16 2.05 -3.52
N GLU A 84 12.63 2.91 -4.41
CA GLU A 84 13.87 3.68 -4.19
C GLU A 84 13.73 4.65 -3.01
N LYS A 85 12.57 5.29 -2.88
CA LYS A 85 12.27 6.26 -1.81
C LYS A 85 11.91 5.61 -0.47
N ALA A 86 11.46 4.37 -0.49
CA ALA A 86 11.09 3.62 0.69
C ALA A 86 12.28 3.38 1.62
N SER A 87 12.08 3.54 2.93
CA SER A 87 13.07 3.22 3.96
C SER A 87 12.68 2.03 4.85
N GLY A 88 11.47 1.49 4.66
CA GLY A 88 10.98 0.35 5.40
C GLY A 88 11.62 -0.98 5.00
N ASP A 89 11.67 -1.91 5.95
CA ASP A 89 12.11 -3.29 5.73
C ASP A 89 11.08 -4.08 4.88
N ILE A 90 9.83 -3.65 4.93
CA ILE A 90 8.71 -4.22 4.19
C ILE A 90 8.02 -3.10 3.41
N ILE A 91 7.75 -3.36 2.16
CA ILE A 91 6.96 -2.49 1.28
C ILE A 91 5.55 -3.05 1.15
N VAL A 92 4.54 -2.20 1.29
CA VAL A 92 3.12 -2.55 1.15
C VAL A 92 2.50 -1.66 0.09
N ASN A 93 2.07 -2.25 -1.02
CA ASN A 93 1.33 -1.49 -2.02
C ASN A 93 -0.09 -1.17 -1.53
N MET A 94 -0.50 0.07 -1.73
CA MET A 94 -1.87 0.54 -1.54
C MET A 94 -2.19 1.50 -2.69
N ASP A 95 -2.94 1.03 -3.68
CA ASP A 95 -3.34 1.83 -4.83
C ASP A 95 -4.41 2.88 -4.42
N ASP A 96 -4.49 4.00 -5.14
CA ASP A 96 -5.22 5.20 -4.71
C ASP A 96 -6.75 5.13 -4.86
N ASP A 97 -7.27 4.10 -5.53
CA ASP A 97 -8.68 3.90 -5.83
C ASP A 97 -9.29 2.61 -5.22
N ASP A 98 -8.53 1.92 -4.38
CA ASP A 98 -8.95 0.70 -3.69
C ASP A 98 -9.35 0.95 -2.23
N TYR A 99 -10.20 0.07 -1.68
CA TYR A 99 -10.48 0.00 -0.26
C TYR A 99 -9.51 -0.96 0.44
N TYR A 100 -8.90 -0.49 1.52
CA TYR A 100 -8.01 -1.29 2.36
C TYR A 100 -8.56 -1.39 3.79
N CYS A 101 -8.78 -2.63 4.25
CA CYS A 101 -9.24 -2.85 5.62
C CYS A 101 -8.18 -2.42 6.65
N PRO A 102 -8.57 -2.16 7.90
CA PRO A 102 -7.64 -1.71 8.96
C PRO A 102 -6.47 -2.65 9.21
N THR A 103 -6.62 -3.93 8.93
CA THR A 103 -5.58 -4.96 9.13
C THR A 103 -4.67 -5.15 7.92
N ARG A 104 -4.75 -4.31 6.88
CA ARG A 104 -3.98 -4.51 5.64
C ARG A 104 -2.48 -4.60 5.89
N ILE A 105 -1.91 -3.67 6.68
CA ILE A 105 -0.48 -3.63 6.97
C ILE A 105 -0.09 -4.75 7.94
N SER A 106 -0.78 -4.85 9.07
CA SER A 106 -0.47 -5.84 10.11
C SER A 106 -0.59 -7.27 9.60
N HIS A 107 -1.59 -7.55 8.75
CA HIS A 107 -1.75 -8.86 8.10
C HIS A 107 -0.59 -9.17 7.15
N ALA A 108 -0.21 -8.23 6.29
CA ALA A 108 0.90 -8.41 5.35
C ALA A 108 2.22 -8.70 6.08
N VAL A 109 2.54 -7.92 7.10
CA VAL A 109 3.72 -8.11 7.96
C VAL A 109 3.69 -9.50 8.61
N ARG A 110 2.56 -9.90 9.18
CA ARG A 110 2.40 -11.21 9.80
C ARG A 110 2.62 -12.34 8.80
N MET A 111 2.08 -12.26 7.59
CA MET A 111 2.26 -13.29 6.55
C MET A 111 3.73 -13.45 6.19
N LEU A 112 4.46 -12.37 6.02
CA LEU A 112 5.90 -12.41 5.74
C LEU A 112 6.70 -12.93 6.95
N GLN A 113 6.36 -12.55 8.18
CA GLN A 113 7.03 -13.04 9.38
C GLN A 113 6.82 -14.54 9.63
N MET A 114 5.61 -15.06 9.37
CA MET A 114 5.30 -16.48 9.47
C MET A 114 5.97 -17.33 8.39
N ASN A 115 6.40 -16.71 7.29
CA ASN A 115 7.06 -17.35 6.17
C ASN A 115 8.39 -16.63 5.85
N PRO A 116 9.46 -16.89 6.63
CA PRO A 116 10.73 -16.16 6.52
C PRO A 116 11.37 -16.25 5.13
N GLU A 117 11.18 -17.35 4.42
CA GLU A 117 11.70 -17.58 3.07
C GLU A 117 10.87 -16.87 1.98
N ALA A 118 9.66 -16.41 2.30
CA ALA A 118 8.84 -15.70 1.34
C ALA A 118 9.34 -14.26 1.13
N LEU A 119 9.61 -13.90 -0.10
CA LEU A 119 10.00 -12.54 -0.48
C LEU A 119 8.79 -11.63 -0.67
N CYS A 120 7.64 -12.21 -1.03
CA CYS A 120 6.41 -11.47 -1.33
C CYS A 120 5.19 -12.18 -0.74
N ALA A 121 4.22 -11.40 -0.29
CA ALA A 121 2.87 -11.83 0.08
C ALA A 121 1.86 -11.05 -0.76
N GLY A 122 0.75 -11.69 -1.16
CA GLY A 122 -0.31 -11.05 -1.94
C GLY A 122 -1.63 -11.79 -1.81
N GLY A 123 -2.72 -11.13 -2.17
CA GLY A 123 -4.05 -11.72 -2.20
C GLY A 123 -4.41 -12.22 -3.59
N SER A 124 -4.91 -13.46 -3.68
CA SER A 124 -5.43 -14.05 -4.92
C SER A 124 -6.95 -13.92 -5.05
N LYS A 125 -7.61 -13.39 -4.02
CA LYS A 125 -9.04 -13.17 -3.96
C LYS A 125 -9.32 -11.68 -3.77
N GLN A 126 -10.17 -11.11 -4.62
CA GLN A 126 -10.59 -9.72 -4.54
C GLN A 126 -12.11 -9.60 -4.47
N LEU A 127 -12.58 -8.58 -3.77
CA LEU A 127 -13.96 -8.15 -3.79
C LEU A 127 -14.08 -6.90 -4.65
N ILE A 128 -15.00 -6.90 -5.62
CA ILE A 128 -15.25 -5.78 -6.53
C ILE A 128 -16.69 -5.33 -6.33
N TYR A 129 -16.85 -4.07 -5.92
CA TYR A 129 -18.17 -3.47 -5.77
C TYR A 129 -18.57 -2.69 -7.03
N PHE A 130 -19.67 -3.09 -7.65
CA PHE A 130 -20.23 -2.43 -8.81
C PHE A 130 -21.34 -1.46 -8.38
N LYS A 131 -20.98 -0.18 -8.20
CA LYS A 131 -21.87 0.86 -7.69
C LYS A 131 -23.16 1.00 -8.52
N HIS A 132 -23.10 0.86 -9.85
CA HIS A 132 -24.22 1.07 -10.75
C HIS A 132 -25.33 0.02 -10.62
N ILE A 133 -25.00 -1.18 -10.11
CA ILE A 133 -25.97 -2.26 -9.84
C ILE A 133 -26.08 -2.58 -8.35
N ASN A 134 -25.31 -1.88 -7.50
CA ASN A 134 -25.25 -2.07 -6.04
C ASN A 134 -24.92 -3.53 -5.63
N GLU A 135 -24.00 -4.17 -6.35
CA GLU A 135 -23.62 -5.55 -6.09
C GLU A 135 -22.13 -5.70 -5.81
N LEU A 136 -21.80 -6.68 -4.95
CA LEU A 136 -20.45 -7.05 -4.60
C LEU A 136 -20.12 -8.43 -5.17
N TYR A 137 -19.07 -8.50 -5.98
CA TYR A 137 -18.59 -9.74 -6.58
C TYR A 137 -17.25 -10.15 -5.99
N GLN A 138 -17.04 -11.45 -5.88
CA GLN A 138 -15.74 -12.03 -5.57
C GLN A 138 -15.09 -12.54 -6.86
N VAL A 139 -13.85 -12.11 -7.11
CA VAL A 139 -12.98 -12.62 -8.17
C VAL A 139 -11.85 -13.42 -7.53
N GLY A 140 -11.57 -14.59 -8.06
CA GLY A 140 -10.65 -15.55 -7.43
C GLY A 140 -11.33 -16.41 -6.35
N PRO A 141 -10.56 -17.25 -5.58
CA PRO A 141 -9.09 -17.26 -5.63
C PRO A 141 -8.58 -17.75 -6.98
N TYR A 142 -7.48 -17.13 -7.43
CA TYR A 142 -6.72 -17.61 -8.57
C TYR A 142 -5.83 -18.80 -8.13
N ASN A 143 -5.02 -19.30 -9.05
CA ASN A 143 -4.08 -20.40 -8.76
C ASN A 143 -3.11 -20.04 -7.62
N ASP A 144 -2.49 -21.08 -7.04
CA ASP A 144 -1.40 -20.91 -6.09
C ASP A 144 -0.29 -20.03 -6.70
N ASN A 145 0.34 -19.21 -5.85
CA ASN A 145 1.38 -18.26 -6.25
C ASN A 145 0.91 -17.12 -7.17
N HIS A 146 -0.39 -16.87 -7.24
CA HIS A 146 -0.97 -15.71 -7.92
C HIS A 146 -1.44 -14.66 -6.91
N GLY A 147 -1.05 -13.41 -7.12
CA GLY A 147 -1.54 -12.27 -6.37
C GLY A 147 -1.73 -11.06 -7.29
N THR A 148 -2.57 -10.13 -6.90
CA THR A 148 -2.79 -8.89 -7.64
C THR A 148 -1.91 -7.78 -7.11
N ALA A 149 -1.40 -6.92 -7.98
CA ALA A 149 -0.35 -5.95 -7.66
C ALA A 149 -0.73 -4.98 -6.52
N GLY A 150 -2.00 -4.54 -6.44
CA GLY A 150 -2.50 -3.69 -5.33
C GLY A 150 -2.50 -4.39 -3.97
N THR A 151 -2.41 -5.74 -3.95
CA THR A 151 -2.37 -6.52 -2.72
C THR A 151 -0.94 -6.90 -2.29
N PHE A 152 0.07 -6.62 -3.10
CA PHE A 152 1.44 -7.05 -2.80
C PHE A 152 2.03 -6.34 -1.58
N ALA A 153 2.72 -7.15 -0.78
CA ALA A 153 3.68 -6.71 0.21
C ALA A 153 4.95 -7.56 0.08
N TYR A 154 6.13 -6.97 0.20
CA TYR A 154 7.38 -7.68 -0.02
C TYR A 154 8.52 -7.11 0.81
N ARG A 155 9.55 -7.94 1.02
CA ARG A 155 10.79 -7.52 1.67
C ARG A 155 11.60 -6.63 0.74
N LYS A 156 12.17 -5.57 1.29
CA LYS A 156 13.08 -4.69 0.57
C LYS A 156 14.49 -5.28 0.48
#